data_55783999f337092b3501f3adc69649bc
#
_entry.id   55783999f337092b3501f3adc69649bc
#
_cell.length_a   1.000
_cell.length_b   1.000
_cell.length_c   1.000
_cell.angle_alpha   90.00
_cell.angle_beta   90.00
_cell.angle_gamma   90.00
#
_symmetry.space_group_name_H-M   'P 1'
#
loop_
_entity.id
_entity.type
_entity.pdbx_description
1 polymer ?
#
loop_
_entity_poly.entity_id
_entity_poly.type
_entity_poly.pdbx_seq_one_letter_code
_entity_poly.pdbx_strand_id
1 'polypeptide(L)'
;VTQPPRRGPAGLRQAVPAQVSLTSDSLVSHAPLAADGEPPLVVRPAAAGVDVAAWAAHARAWLDETLDEHGAVLLRGFSVTTAHALEPLAEALVDEVYRDNGEHPRASLSGSISSPVFFPPEEKLLWHTENSFNDSGPARIVFCCARPAASGGETPIVDSRQVFRRLDTDLRAEFLAKGVTYVRNYGTGLGLDWREVLRTDDRHEAEARCAEQGLRTTWDGDRLRTEAVRPAAVRHPRTGVWSWINQAQHWHPACLDPTTRAALEATHTPDTLPRQCHFGDGSPIPDEAMAEICRVYAELEVCFPWEKGDVLVLDNILIAHARNPFSGPRELLVAMGDLVRFA
;
A
#
# COMPACT_ATOMS: atom_id res chain seq x y z
N VAL A 1 -19.20 -50.03 71.87
CA VAL A 1 -19.34 -49.70 70.42
C VAL A 1 -18.97 -48.20 70.28
N THR A 2 -17.71 -47.95 69.94
CA THR A 2 -17.17 -46.60 69.73
C THR A 2 -17.23 -46.26 68.25
N GLN A 3 -17.91 -45.18 67.89
CA GLN A 3 -17.96 -44.62 66.52
C GLN A 3 -16.61 -43.97 66.15
N PRO A 4 -16.11 -44.14 64.93
CA PRO A 4 -14.90 -43.46 64.47
C PRO A 4 -15.19 -41.96 64.12
N PRO A 5 -14.19 -41.08 64.22
CA PRO A 5 -14.36 -39.64 63.96
C PRO A 5 -14.58 -39.36 62.49
N ARG A 6 -15.55 -38.51 62.20
CA ARG A 6 -15.84 -37.95 60.84
C ARG A 6 -14.66 -37.05 60.44
N ARG A 7 -14.01 -37.36 59.30
CA ARG A 7 -13.09 -36.46 58.63
C ARG A 7 -13.88 -35.33 57.97
N GLY A 8 -13.62 -34.10 58.38
CA GLY A 8 -14.13 -32.91 57.72
C GLY A 8 -13.50 -32.73 56.30
N PRO A 9 -14.17 -32.02 55.42
CA PRO A 9 -13.65 -31.78 54.06
C PRO A 9 -12.31 -31.04 54.13
N ALA A 10 -11.31 -31.51 53.33
CA ALA A 10 -10.05 -30.86 53.17
C ALA A 10 -10.23 -29.42 52.66
N GLY A 11 -9.67 -28.47 53.40
CA GLY A 11 -9.78 -27.05 53.04
C GLY A 11 -9.30 -26.78 51.64
N LEU A 12 -10.17 -26.20 50.82
CA LEU A 12 -9.81 -25.59 49.57
C LEU A 12 -8.71 -24.53 49.86
N ARG A 13 -7.47 -24.80 49.42
CA ARG A 13 -6.45 -23.75 49.39
C ARG A 13 -6.96 -22.66 48.48
N GLN A 14 -7.24 -21.47 49.01
CA GLN A 14 -7.47 -20.28 48.21
C GLN A 14 -6.21 -20.07 47.37
N ALA A 15 -6.35 -20.26 46.05
CA ALA A 15 -5.31 -19.85 45.12
C ALA A 15 -5.21 -18.32 45.22
N VAL A 16 -4.10 -17.80 45.70
CA VAL A 16 -3.76 -16.39 45.62
C VAL A 16 -3.57 -16.10 44.14
N PRO A 17 -4.35 -15.17 43.54
CA PRO A 17 -4.10 -14.80 42.18
C PRO A 17 -2.66 -14.32 42.02
N ALA A 18 -1.87 -15.00 41.20
CA ALA A 18 -0.56 -14.49 40.82
C ALA A 18 -0.78 -13.20 40.04
N GLN A 19 -0.22 -12.11 40.52
CA GLN A 19 -0.21 -10.84 39.80
C GLN A 19 0.75 -11.03 38.62
N VAL A 20 0.19 -11.33 37.44
CA VAL A 20 0.97 -11.40 36.19
C VAL A 20 1.15 -9.95 35.74
N SER A 21 2.35 -9.41 35.89
CA SER A 21 2.73 -8.16 35.23
C SER A 21 2.93 -8.48 33.76
N LEU A 22 1.92 -8.22 32.92
CA LEU A 22 2.04 -8.31 31.48
C LEU A 22 2.76 -7.04 31.01
N THR A 23 4.03 -7.19 30.60
CA THR A 23 4.69 -6.16 29.79
C THR A 23 4.14 -6.22 28.36
N SER A 24 4.24 -5.15 27.58
CA SER A 24 3.84 -5.13 26.15
C SER A 24 4.45 -6.30 25.37
N ASP A 25 5.70 -6.67 25.68
CA ASP A 25 6.46 -7.77 25.08
C ASP A 25 5.89 -9.16 25.39
N SER A 26 5.15 -9.30 26.48
CA SER A 26 4.50 -10.56 26.85
C SER A 26 3.10 -10.76 26.25
N LEU A 27 2.52 -9.70 25.65
CA LEU A 27 1.20 -9.75 25.04
C LEU A 27 1.21 -10.30 23.63
N VAL A 28 2.35 -10.25 22.96
CA VAL A 28 2.52 -10.69 21.57
C VAL A 28 3.79 -11.54 21.39
N SER A 29 3.80 -12.31 20.33
CA SER A 29 5.00 -12.94 19.79
C SER A 29 5.23 -12.46 18.37
N HIS A 30 6.46 -12.39 17.90
CA HIS A 30 6.79 -12.01 16.55
C HIS A 30 7.83 -12.94 15.93
N ALA A 31 7.73 -13.16 14.63
CA ALA A 31 8.68 -13.92 13.83
C ALA A 31 8.57 -13.49 12.35
N PRO A 32 9.63 -13.62 11.54
CA PRO A 32 9.52 -13.48 10.11
C PRO A 32 8.45 -14.42 9.53
N LEU A 33 7.79 -14.01 8.45
CA LEU A 33 6.82 -14.86 7.75
C LEU A 33 7.51 -16.09 7.15
N ALA A 34 8.67 -15.88 6.56
CA ALA A 34 9.51 -16.92 5.96
C ALA A 34 10.88 -17.00 6.67
N ALA A 35 11.53 -18.17 6.56
CA ALA A 35 12.78 -18.46 7.28
C ALA A 35 13.99 -17.62 6.81
N ASP A 36 13.92 -17.04 5.62
CA ASP A 36 14.95 -16.16 5.04
C ASP A 36 14.93 -14.72 5.59
N GLY A 37 13.93 -14.38 6.41
CA GLY A 37 13.80 -13.06 7.03
C GLY A 37 13.19 -12.00 6.14
N GLU A 38 12.71 -12.36 4.94
CA GLU A 38 12.01 -11.42 4.07
C GLU A 38 10.70 -10.91 4.71
N PRO A 39 10.29 -9.66 4.43
CA PRO A 39 9.08 -9.08 4.99
C PRO A 39 7.82 -9.87 4.58
N PRO A 40 6.73 -9.81 5.36
CA PRO A 40 6.56 -9.01 6.57
C PRO A 40 7.05 -9.72 7.85
N LEU A 41 7.35 -8.93 8.89
CA LEU A 41 7.42 -9.48 10.24
C LEU A 41 5.99 -9.78 10.72
N VAL A 42 5.74 -11.02 11.15
CA VAL A 42 4.42 -11.44 11.65
C VAL A 42 4.35 -11.26 13.16
N VAL A 43 3.33 -10.55 13.63
CA VAL A 43 3.01 -10.35 15.04
C VAL A 43 1.72 -11.09 15.37
N ARG A 44 1.71 -11.91 16.42
CA ARG A 44 0.58 -12.70 16.87
C ARG A 44 0.26 -12.43 18.34
N PRO A 45 -1.02 -12.46 18.75
CA PRO A 45 -1.36 -12.36 20.18
C PRO A 45 -0.83 -13.60 20.93
N ALA A 46 -0.20 -13.37 22.09
CA ALA A 46 0.26 -14.46 22.99
C ALA A 46 -0.88 -15.03 23.84
N ALA A 47 -2.04 -14.33 23.92
CA ALA A 47 -3.23 -14.76 24.64
C ALA A 47 -4.48 -14.29 23.91
N ALA A 48 -5.61 -14.95 24.18
CA ALA A 48 -6.91 -14.52 23.66
C ALA A 48 -7.32 -13.16 24.25
N GLY A 49 -7.96 -12.31 23.44
CA GLY A 49 -8.52 -11.03 23.87
C GLY A 49 -7.49 -9.91 24.04
N VAL A 50 -6.30 -10.03 23.48
CA VAL A 50 -5.36 -8.90 23.38
C VAL A 50 -5.99 -7.80 22.53
N ASP A 51 -6.14 -6.61 23.11
CA ASP A 51 -6.55 -5.41 22.39
C ASP A 51 -5.39 -4.91 21.54
N VAL A 52 -5.49 -5.12 20.24
CA VAL A 52 -4.42 -4.78 19.30
C VAL A 52 -4.23 -3.27 19.16
N ALA A 53 -5.28 -2.46 19.29
CA ALA A 53 -5.16 -1.01 19.19
C ALA A 53 -4.44 -0.43 20.41
N ALA A 54 -4.84 -0.87 21.61
CA ALA A 54 -4.15 -0.48 22.84
C ALA A 54 -2.69 -0.95 22.87
N TRP A 55 -2.43 -2.18 22.40
CA TRP A 55 -1.07 -2.69 22.26
C TRP A 55 -0.26 -1.86 21.26
N ALA A 56 -0.79 -1.58 20.06
CA ALA A 56 -0.09 -0.82 19.03
C ALA A 56 0.23 0.61 19.49
N ALA A 57 -0.69 1.26 20.18
CA ALA A 57 -0.46 2.59 20.77
C ALA A 57 0.71 2.58 21.77
N HIS A 58 0.79 1.53 22.61
CA HIS A 58 1.89 1.38 23.57
C HIS A 58 3.20 0.97 22.90
N ALA A 59 3.15 0.11 21.90
CA ALA A 59 4.31 -0.42 21.16
C ALA A 59 4.69 0.45 19.94
N ARG A 60 4.17 1.67 19.80
CA ARG A 60 4.33 2.52 18.62
C ARG A 60 5.80 2.69 18.21
N ALA A 61 6.69 3.00 19.15
CA ALA A 61 8.11 3.18 18.86
C ALA A 61 8.75 1.90 18.29
N TRP A 62 8.45 0.74 18.89
CA TRP A 62 8.91 -0.55 18.39
C TRP A 62 8.35 -0.86 16.99
N LEU A 63 7.07 -0.56 16.74
CA LEU A 63 6.46 -0.73 15.41
C LEU A 63 7.14 0.16 14.37
N ASP A 64 7.46 1.40 14.72
CA ASP A 64 8.13 2.33 13.84
C ASP A 64 9.56 1.87 13.49
N GLU A 65 10.33 1.39 14.47
CA GLU A 65 11.66 0.80 14.27
C GLU A 65 11.58 -0.48 13.42
N THR A 66 10.58 -1.32 13.67
CA THR A 66 10.34 -2.54 12.91
C THR A 66 9.98 -2.26 11.45
N LEU A 67 9.16 -1.23 11.20
CA LEU A 67 8.85 -0.79 9.83
C LEU A 67 10.06 -0.19 9.11
N ASP A 68 10.93 0.55 9.81
CA ASP A 68 12.19 1.03 9.24
C ASP A 68 13.11 -0.12 8.80
N GLU A 69 13.16 -1.20 9.57
CA GLU A 69 13.99 -2.37 9.29
C GLU A 69 13.37 -3.26 8.22
N HIS A 70 12.14 -3.72 8.44
CA HIS A 70 11.47 -4.73 7.61
C HIS A 70 10.57 -4.14 6.52
N GLY A 71 10.14 -2.88 6.64
CA GLY A 71 9.20 -2.22 5.73
C GLY A 71 7.75 -2.68 5.88
N ALA A 72 7.49 -3.86 6.44
CA ALA A 72 6.15 -4.42 6.57
C ALA A 72 5.96 -5.22 7.86
N VAL A 73 4.79 -5.07 8.50
CA VAL A 73 4.35 -5.84 9.67
C VAL A 73 2.96 -6.43 9.40
N LEU A 74 2.82 -7.74 9.63
CA LEU A 74 1.55 -8.44 9.53
C LEU A 74 1.02 -8.79 10.93
N LEU A 75 -0.04 -8.11 11.37
CA LEU A 75 -0.76 -8.42 12.60
C LEU A 75 -1.77 -9.51 12.30
N ARG A 76 -1.52 -10.74 12.76
CA ARG A 76 -2.32 -11.93 12.46
C ARG A 76 -2.89 -12.55 13.74
N GLY A 77 -4.20 -12.86 13.72
CA GLY A 77 -4.87 -13.52 14.84
C GLY A 77 -5.54 -12.58 15.86
N PHE A 78 -5.58 -11.27 15.59
CA PHE A 78 -6.24 -10.26 16.46
C PHE A 78 -7.73 -10.06 16.14
N SER A 79 -8.24 -10.67 15.07
CA SER A 79 -9.67 -10.66 14.71
C SER A 79 -10.26 -9.27 14.37
N VAL A 80 -9.48 -8.39 13.76
CA VAL A 80 -9.94 -7.09 13.24
C VAL A 80 -10.70 -7.33 11.94
N THR A 81 -12.04 -7.21 11.94
CA THR A 81 -12.87 -7.64 10.78
C THR A 81 -13.87 -6.60 10.30
N THR A 82 -13.89 -5.41 10.88
CA THR A 82 -14.81 -4.33 10.53
C THR A 82 -14.09 -3.00 10.50
N ALA A 83 -14.64 -2.01 9.77
CA ALA A 83 -14.10 -0.66 9.75
C ALA A 83 -14.04 -0.05 11.16
N HIS A 84 -15.07 -0.24 11.96
CA HIS A 84 -15.11 0.24 13.35
C HIS A 84 -14.01 -0.38 14.23
N ALA A 85 -13.70 -1.66 14.04
CA ALA A 85 -12.60 -2.32 14.78
C ALA A 85 -11.22 -1.89 14.27
N LEU A 86 -11.10 -1.51 13.00
CA LEU A 86 -9.84 -1.03 12.41
C LEU A 86 -9.52 0.42 12.79
N GLU A 87 -10.53 1.26 12.98
CA GLU A 87 -10.37 2.70 13.19
C GLU A 87 -9.42 3.04 14.35
N PRO A 88 -9.62 2.53 15.60
CA PRO A 88 -8.71 2.82 16.69
C PRO A 88 -7.29 2.27 16.47
N LEU A 89 -7.15 1.16 15.76
CA LEU A 89 -5.84 0.63 15.39
C LEU A 89 -5.14 1.53 14.35
N ALA A 90 -5.88 2.01 13.34
CA ALA A 90 -5.34 2.94 12.36
C ALA A 90 -4.87 4.24 13.03
N GLU A 91 -5.67 4.80 13.94
CA GLU A 91 -5.28 5.99 14.75
C GLU A 91 -4.06 5.74 15.63
N ALA A 92 -3.86 4.52 16.13
CA ALA A 92 -2.66 4.16 16.88
C ALA A 92 -1.41 4.00 15.99
N LEU A 93 -1.59 3.77 14.69
CA LEU A 93 -0.51 3.50 13.72
C LEU A 93 -0.08 4.72 12.91
N VAL A 94 -0.90 5.75 12.79
CA VAL A 94 -0.61 6.99 12.03
C VAL A 94 -0.84 8.21 12.90
N ASP A 95 -0.05 9.27 12.67
CA ASP A 95 -0.22 10.54 13.40
C ASP A 95 -1.28 11.41 12.73
N GLU A 96 -1.31 11.40 11.41
CA GLU A 96 -2.29 12.13 10.61
C GLU A 96 -2.91 11.22 9.54
N VAL A 97 -4.24 11.12 9.54
CA VAL A 97 -4.95 10.32 8.55
C VAL A 97 -4.95 11.02 7.20
N TYR A 98 -4.45 10.33 6.18
CA TYR A 98 -4.49 10.78 4.80
C TYR A 98 -5.82 10.38 4.15
N ARG A 99 -6.59 11.35 3.68
CA ARG A 99 -7.95 11.15 3.14
C ARG A 99 -8.08 11.45 1.65
N ASP A 100 -7.11 12.15 1.08
CA ASP A 100 -7.14 12.52 -0.33
C ASP A 100 -6.37 11.50 -1.17
N ASN A 101 -7.01 11.01 -2.23
CA ASN A 101 -6.42 10.03 -3.16
C ASN A 101 -6.12 10.65 -4.52
N GLY A 102 -6.28 11.96 -4.67
CA GLY A 102 -6.10 12.65 -5.94
C GLY A 102 -7.09 12.16 -7.01
N GLU A 103 -6.75 11.10 -7.72
CA GLU A 103 -7.42 10.72 -8.96
C GLU A 103 -8.55 9.70 -8.82
N HIS A 104 -8.59 8.94 -7.73
CA HIS A 104 -9.55 7.84 -7.56
C HIS A 104 -10.33 8.02 -6.27
N PRO A 105 -11.58 8.50 -6.34
CA PRO A 105 -12.41 8.60 -5.15
C PRO A 105 -12.61 7.21 -4.56
N ARG A 106 -12.21 7.05 -3.28
CA ARG A 106 -12.49 5.84 -2.50
C ARG A 106 -13.81 6.02 -1.78
N ALA A 107 -14.58 4.95 -1.68
CA ALA A 107 -15.76 4.97 -0.84
C ALA A 107 -15.30 5.01 0.63
N SER A 108 -15.63 6.09 1.34
CA SER A 108 -15.47 6.17 2.79
C SER A 108 -16.46 5.22 3.45
N LEU A 109 -15.97 4.34 4.32
CA LEU A 109 -16.77 3.37 5.07
C LEU A 109 -17.04 3.84 6.49
N SER A 110 -16.04 4.41 7.17
CA SER A 110 -16.12 4.99 8.49
C SER A 110 -14.89 5.88 8.72
N GLY A 111 -15.08 7.10 9.18
CA GLY A 111 -13.98 8.00 9.59
C GLY A 111 -12.79 8.03 8.64
N SER A 112 -11.72 7.36 9.03
CA SER A 112 -10.46 7.23 8.29
C SER A 112 -10.40 6.00 7.38
N ILE A 113 -11.39 5.11 7.43
CA ILE A 113 -11.38 3.82 6.75
C ILE A 113 -12.11 3.92 5.41
N SER A 114 -11.47 3.41 4.37
CA SER A 114 -12.00 3.35 3.00
C SER A 114 -11.92 1.94 2.42
N SER A 115 -12.63 1.70 1.32
CA SER A 115 -12.38 0.53 0.47
C SER A 115 -11.19 0.78 -0.45
N PRO A 116 -10.49 -0.27 -0.93
CA PRO A 116 -9.54 -0.13 -2.04
C PRO A 116 -10.22 0.47 -3.27
N VAL A 117 -9.45 1.14 -4.13
CA VAL A 117 -9.93 1.58 -5.45
C VAL A 117 -10.40 0.37 -6.25
N PHE A 118 -11.49 0.55 -7.01
CA PHE A 118 -11.98 -0.50 -7.90
C PHE A 118 -10.95 -0.80 -9.00
N PHE A 119 -10.68 -2.08 -9.19
CA PHE A 119 -9.88 -2.61 -10.30
C PHE A 119 -10.42 -4.01 -10.67
N PRO A 120 -10.50 -4.39 -11.97
CA PRO A 120 -11.09 -5.65 -12.40
C PRO A 120 -10.55 -6.85 -11.63
N PRO A 121 -11.40 -7.70 -11.04
CA PRO A 121 -10.95 -8.79 -10.16
C PRO A 121 -10.12 -9.85 -10.88
N GLU A 122 -10.32 -10.04 -12.18
CA GLU A 122 -9.63 -10.99 -13.05
C GLU A 122 -8.22 -10.55 -13.45
N GLU A 123 -7.86 -9.28 -13.25
CA GLU A 123 -6.58 -8.72 -13.63
C GLU A 123 -5.66 -8.56 -12.42
N LYS A 124 -4.34 -8.71 -12.63
CA LYS A 124 -3.33 -8.36 -11.63
C LYS A 124 -3.14 -6.82 -11.61
N LEU A 125 -3.39 -6.19 -10.46
CA LEU A 125 -2.92 -4.82 -10.23
C LEU A 125 -1.43 -4.91 -9.93
N LEU A 126 -0.60 -4.32 -10.78
CA LEU A 126 0.86 -4.40 -10.67
C LEU A 126 1.36 -3.70 -9.41
N TRP A 127 2.60 -3.99 -9.05
CA TRP A 127 3.27 -3.41 -7.88
C TRP A 127 3.36 -1.88 -8.00
N HIS A 128 3.11 -1.19 -6.91
CA HIS A 128 3.18 0.27 -6.86
C HIS A 128 3.41 0.76 -5.44
N THR A 129 4.02 1.92 -5.35
CA THR A 129 4.03 2.77 -4.17
C THR A 129 2.84 3.72 -4.28
N GLU A 130 1.95 3.72 -3.31
CA GLU A 130 0.70 4.51 -3.36
C GLU A 130 0.99 5.99 -3.62
N ASN A 131 0.33 6.56 -4.62
CA ASN A 131 0.41 7.96 -5.03
C ASN A 131 1.79 8.46 -5.51
N SER A 132 2.74 7.62 -5.81
CA SER A 132 4.09 8.07 -6.21
C SER A 132 4.17 8.78 -7.57
N PHE A 133 3.08 8.82 -8.33
CA PHE A 133 2.94 9.68 -9.50
C PHE A 133 2.57 11.13 -9.16
N ASN A 134 2.20 11.41 -7.91
CA ASN A 134 2.01 12.74 -7.35
C ASN A 134 3.32 13.26 -6.72
N ASP A 135 3.31 14.49 -6.19
CA ASP A 135 4.45 15.06 -5.47
C ASP A 135 4.53 14.56 -4.02
N SER A 136 3.45 14.00 -3.53
CA SER A 136 3.30 13.53 -2.16
C SER A 136 2.34 12.33 -2.09
N GLY A 137 2.48 11.54 -1.02
CA GLY A 137 1.63 10.39 -0.76
C GLY A 137 1.69 9.98 0.72
N PRO A 138 0.93 8.95 1.11
CA PRO A 138 0.99 8.45 2.47
C PRO A 138 2.34 7.76 2.74
N ALA A 139 2.96 8.03 3.89
CA ALA A 139 4.11 7.27 4.33
C ALA A 139 3.72 5.88 4.82
N ARG A 140 2.49 5.74 5.34
CA ARG A 140 1.99 4.48 5.91
C ARG A 140 0.68 4.05 5.29
N ILE A 141 0.57 2.75 4.99
CA ILE A 141 -0.67 2.11 4.52
C ILE A 141 -1.00 0.95 5.44
N VAL A 142 -2.27 0.83 5.78
CA VAL A 142 -2.82 -0.26 6.59
C VAL A 142 -3.92 -0.96 5.80
N PHE A 143 -3.70 -2.22 5.46
CA PHE A 143 -4.72 -3.09 4.87
C PHE A 143 -5.28 -4.02 5.92
N CYS A 144 -6.60 -4.16 5.99
CA CYS A 144 -7.26 -5.12 6.87
C CYS A 144 -8.14 -6.05 6.06
N CYS A 145 -7.98 -7.35 6.26
CA CYS A 145 -8.76 -8.39 5.59
C CYS A 145 -10.05 -8.69 6.37
N ALA A 146 -11.14 -8.01 6.02
CA ALA A 146 -12.46 -8.32 6.58
C ALA A 146 -13.00 -9.66 6.04
N ARG A 147 -12.74 -9.94 4.75
CA ARG A 147 -13.10 -11.21 4.09
C ARG A 147 -12.08 -11.54 3.00
N PRO A 148 -11.35 -12.65 3.13
CA PRO A 148 -10.50 -13.15 2.06
C PRO A 148 -11.35 -13.63 0.87
N ALA A 149 -10.79 -13.57 -0.34
CA ALA A 149 -11.41 -14.14 -1.53
C ALA A 149 -11.53 -15.66 -1.43
N ALA A 150 -12.40 -16.27 -2.25
CA ALA A 150 -12.48 -17.72 -2.34
C ALA A 150 -11.23 -18.34 -2.98
N SER A 151 -10.60 -17.61 -3.91
CA SER A 151 -9.35 -17.98 -4.56
C SER A 151 -8.59 -16.73 -4.99
N GLY A 152 -7.28 -16.68 -4.77
CA GLY A 152 -6.43 -15.55 -5.10
C GLY A 152 -6.69 -14.33 -4.20
N GLY A 153 -6.42 -13.14 -4.73
CA GLY A 153 -6.71 -11.87 -4.06
C GLY A 153 -5.73 -11.51 -2.95
N GLU A 154 -4.59 -12.16 -2.92
CA GLU A 154 -3.47 -11.79 -2.06
C GLU A 154 -3.03 -10.35 -2.38
N THR A 155 -2.34 -9.75 -1.43
CA THR A 155 -1.64 -8.49 -1.63
C THR A 155 -0.14 -8.77 -1.63
N PRO A 156 0.44 -9.10 -2.81
CA PRO A 156 1.89 -9.26 -2.92
C PRO A 156 2.60 -7.98 -2.51
N ILE A 157 3.73 -8.12 -1.84
CA ILE A 157 4.60 -7.02 -1.43
C ILE A 157 6.00 -7.22 -2.00
N VAL A 158 6.70 -6.11 -2.23
CA VAL A 158 8.08 -6.10 -2.72
C VAL A 158 8.87 -5.04 -2.00
N ASP A 159 10.04 -5.41 -1.48
CA ASP A 159 10.98 -4.46 -0.89
C ASP A 159 11.59 -3.58 -2.00
N SER A 160 11.17 -2.33 -2.05
CA SER A 160 11.62 -1.32 -3.02
C SER A 160 13.10 -0.99 -2.91
N ARG A 161 13.74 -1.25 -1.75
CA ARG A 161 15.20 -1.17 -1.56
C ARG A 161 15.91 -2.25 -2.35
N GLN A 162 15.31 -3.47 -2.39
CA GLN A 162 15.84 -4.59 -3.18
C GLN A 162 15.64 -4.33 -4.67
N VAL A 163 14.48 -3.81 -5.09
CA VAL A 163 14.25 -3.39 -6.48
C VAL A 163 15.35 -2.41 -6.91
N PHE A 164 15.58 -1.35 -6.14
CA PHE A 164 16.63 -0.37 -6.42
C PHE A 164 18.01 -1.00 -6.58
N ARG A 165 18.36 -2.01 -5.77
CA ARG A 165 19.68 -2.67 -5.82
C ARG A 165 19.81 -3.66 -6.98
N ARG A 166 18.71 -4.32 -7.36
CA ARG A 166 18.70 -5.43 -8.34
C ARG A 166 18.54 -4.97 -9.78
N LEU A 167 17.98 -3.78 -10.01
CA LEU A 167 17.92 -3.18 -11.33
C LEU A 167 19.29 -3.01 -11.93
N ASP A 168 19.40 -3.18 -13.24
CA ASP A 168 20.60 -2.87 -14.00
C ASP A 168 21.14 -1.48 -13.64
N THR A 169 22.44 -1.37 -13.51
CA THR A 169 23.10 -0.16 -13.00
C THR A 169 22.93 1.04 -13.93
N ASP A 170 23.01 0.82 -15.24
CA ASP A 170 22.91 1.91 -16.23
C ASP A 170 21.45 2.36 -16.35
N LEU A 171 20.50 1.40 -16.38
CA LEU A 171 19.07 1.68 -16.35
C LEU A 171 18.70 2.49 -15.11
N ARG A 172 19.13 2.05 -13.93
CA ARG A 172 18.88 2.75 -12.67
C ARG A 172 19.47 4.15 -12.68
N ALA A 173 20.69 4.32 -13.18
CA ALA A 173 21.35 5.62 -13.28
C ALA A 173 20.59 6.57 -14.20
N GLU A 174 20.08 6.07 -15.32
CA GLU A 174 19.27 6.86 -16.25
C GLU A 174 17.97 7.35 -15.62
N PHE A 175 17.24 6.47 -14.93
CA PHE A 175 16.03 6.84 -14.20
C PHE A 175 16.29 7.84 -13.06
N LEU A 176 17.40 7.69 -12.34
CA LEU A 176 17.79 8.63 -11.29
C LEU A 176 18.12 10.02 -11.87
N ALA A 177 18.81 10.06 -13.00
CA ALA A 177 19.21 11.31 -13.63
C ALA A 177 18.05 12.06 -14.26
N LYS A 178 17.09 11.34 -14.85
CA LYS A 178 16.03 11.92 -15.66
C LYS A 178 14.69 12.01 -14.91
N GLY A 179 14.41 11.10 -13.95
CA GLY A 179 13.08 10.92 -13.40
C GLY A 179 12.08 10.36 -14.40
N VAL A 180 10.80 10.36 -14.01
CA VAL A 180 9.68 9.87 -14.83
C VAL A 180 8.66 10.97 -15.01
N THR A 181 8.30 11.29 -16.25
CA THR A 181 7.16 12.14 -16.57
C THR A 181 5.94 11.27 -16.68
N TYR A 182 4.94 11.58 -15.88
CA TYR A 182 3.59 11.01 -15.96
C TYR A 182 2.70 11.94 -16.74
N VAL A 183 2.03 11.40 -17.76
CA VAL A 183 1.14 12.16 -18.64
C VAL A 183 -0.26 11.57 -18.59
N ARG A 184 -1.25 12.42 -18.40
CA ARG A 184 -2.66 12.04 -18.47
C ARG A 184 -3.38 12.93 -19.45
N ASN A 185 -4.14 12.30 -20.35
CA ASN A 185 -5.04 12.96 -21.28
C ASN A 185 -6.49 12.68 -20.89
N TYR A 186 -7.21 13.73 -20.53
CA TYR A 186 -8.64 13.69 -20.21
C TYR A 186 -9.48 14.04 -21.45
N GLY A 187 -10.69 13.47 -21.52
CA GLY A 187 -11.60 13.76 -22.64
C GLY A 187 -11.26 12.99 -23.92
N THR A 188 -10.49 11.88 -23.80
CA THR A 188 -10.17 10.99 -24.93
C THR A 188 -11.21 9.92 -25.18
N GLY A 189 -12.30 9.90 -24.41
CA GLY A 189 -13.34 8.86 -24.45
C GLY A 189 -13.07 7.67 -23.54
N LEU A 190 -11.92 7.62 -22.87
CA LEU A 190 -11.54 6.60 -21.90
C LEU A 190 -11.14 7.23 -20.57
N GLY A 191 -11.50 6.57 -19.48
CA GLY A 191 -11.22 7.02 -18.13
C GLY A 191 -12.19 8.08 -17.61
N LEU A 192 -11.86 8.73 -16.49
CA LEU A 192 -12.66 9.76 -15.87
C LEU A 192 -12.44 11.10 -16.60
N ASP A 193 -13.48 11.95 -16.61
CA ASP A 193 -13.37 13.34 -17.09
C ASP A 193 -12.56 14.19 -16.10
N TRP A 194 -11.88 15.23 -16.60
CA TRP A 194 -11.10 16.12 -15.73
C TRP A 194 -11.96 16.84 -14.68
N ARG A 195 -13.24 17.08 -15.01
CA ARG A 195 -14.20 17.71 -14.09
C ARG A 195 -14.46 16.82 -12.88
N GLU A 196 -14.58 15.52 -13.11
CA GLU A 196 -14.78 14.54 -12.03
C GLU A 196 -13.54 14.42 -11.14
N VAL A 197 -12.35 14.34 -11.75
CA VAL A 197 -11.08 14.20 -11.04
C VAL A 197 -10.72 15.46 -10.27
N LEU A 198 -10.82 16.61 -10.93
CA LEU A 198 -10.50 17.91 -10.35
C LEU A 198 -11.68 18.54 -9.58
N ARG A 199 -12.88 17.91 -9.63
CA ARG A 199 -14.10 18.36 -8.91
C ARG A 199 -14.47 19.80 -9.15
N THR A 200 -14.36 20.25 -10.40
CA THR A 200 -14.71 21.59 -10.85
C THR A 200 -15.05 21.59 -12.34
N ASP A 201 -15.96 22.46 -12.76
CA ASP A 201 -16.29 22.72 -14.17
C ASP A 201 -15.55 23.97 -14.70
N ASP A 202 -14.86 24.71 -13.82
CA ASP A 202 -14.13 25.92 -14.17
C ASP A 202 -12.68 25.58 -14.53
N ARG A 203 -12.22 26.02 -15.73
CA ARG A 203 -10.86 25.75 -16.21
C ARG A 203 -9.77 26.44 -15.39
N HIS A 204 -10.02 27.66 -14.93
CA HIS A 204 -9.03 28.38 -14.14
C HIS A 204 -8.85 27.73 -12.78
N GLU A 205 -9.96 27.24 -12.19
CA GLU A 205 -9.88 26.48 -10.95
C GLU A 205 -9.18 25.14 -11.18
N ALA A 206 -9.45 24.46 -12.30
CA ALA A 206 -8.76 23.22 -12.67
C ALA A 206 -7.25 23.43 -12.82
N GLU A 207 -6.84 24.50 -13.52
CA GLU A 207 -5.43 24.89 -13.65
C GLU A 207 -4.78 25.19 -12.29
N ALA A 208 -5.48 25.92 -11.42
CA ALA A 208 -4.97 26.23 -10.08
C ALA A 208 -4.75 24.95 -9.26
N ARG A 209 -5.71 24.03 -9.23
CA ARG A 209 -5.61 22.74 -8.54
C ARG A 209 -4.48 21.85 -9.11
N CYS A 210 -4.31 21.86 -10.43
CA CYS A 210 -3.18 21.18 -11.07
C CYS A 210 -1.84 21.80 -10.66
N ALA A 211 -1.76 23.14 -10.65
CA ALA A 211 -0.55 23.86 -10.27
C ALA A 211 -0.15 23.60 -8.80
N GLU A 212 -1.13 23.50 -7.89
CA GLU A 212 -0.91 23.14 -6.48
C GLU A 212 -0.27 21.75 -6.34
N GLN A 213 -0.59 20.82 -7.27
CA GLN A 213 -0.03 19.47 -7.33
C GLN A 213 1.26 19.39 -8.17
N GLY A 214 1.77 20.54 -8.64
CA GLY A 214 2.96 20.59 -9.51
C GLY A 214 2.74 19.92 -10.87
N LEU A 215 1.49 19.96 -11.39
CA LEU A 215 1.13 19.47 -12.69
C LEU A 215 1.16 20.63 -13.71
N ARG A 216 1.80 20.41 -14.84
CA ARG A 216 1.68 21.29 -16.00
C ARG A 216 0.43 20.92 -16.78
N THR A 217 -0.34 21.92 -17.21
CA THR A 217 -1.59 21.76 -17.95
C THR A 217 -1.45 22.23 -19.38
N THR A 218 -2.13 21.56 -20.31
CA THR A 218 -2.28 21.98 -21.70
C THR A 218 -3.70 21.65 -22.16
N TRP A 219 -4.35 22.58 -22.85
CA TRP A 219 -5.71 22.43 -23.35
C TRP A 219 -5.73 22.28 -24.87
N ASP A 220 -6.54 21.33 -25.34
CA ASP A 220 -6.95 21.19 -26.75
C ASP A 220 -8.49 21.13 -26.81
N GLY A 221 -9.11 22.28 -27.14
CA GLY A 221 -10.56 22.42 -27.00
C GLY A 221 -11.00 22.19 -25.54
N ASP A 222 -11.78 21.15 -25.28
CA ASP A 222 -12.26 20.78 -23.95
C ASP A 222 -11.43 19.64 -23.31
N ARG A 223 -10.40 19.17 -24.01
CA ARG A 223 -9.49 18.14 -23.54
C ARG A 223 -8.41 18.77 -22.68
N LEU A 224 -8.16 18.17 -21.52
CA LEU A 224 -7.08 18.56 -20.64
C LEU A 224 -5.95 17.51 -20.71
N ARG A 225 -4.72 17.96 -20.91
CA ARG A 225 -3.51 17.19 -20.70
C ARG A 225 -2.81 17.70 -19.46
N THR A 226 -2.46 16.79 -18.56
CA THR A 226 -1.63 17.08 -17.39
C THR A 226 -0.36 16.28 -17.47
N GLU A 227 0.75 16.86 -17.01
CA GLU A 227 2.04 16.17 -16.94
C GLU A 227 2.90 16.69 -15.78
N ALA A 228 3.66 15.81 -15.18
CA ALA A 228 4.64 16.16 -14.15
C ALA A 228 5.82 15.21 -14.16
N VAL A 229 7.01 15.75 -13.94
CA VAL A 229 8.22 14.96 -13.69
C VAL A 229 8.24 14.59 -12.20
N ARG A 230 8.49 13.32 -11.92
CA ARG A 230 8.61 12.78 -10.55
C ARG A 230 9.91 12.00 -10.41
N PRO A 231 10.48 11.92 -9.20
CA PRO A 231 11.67 11.11 -8.97
C PRO A 231 11.36 9.62 -9.21
N ALA A 232 12.31 8.91 -9.80
CA ALA A 232 12.17 7.46 -9.98
C ALA A 232 12.42 6.68 -8.69
N ALA A 233 13.30 7.20 -7.84
CA ALA A 233 13.62 6.69 -6.52
C ALA A 233 13.90 7.85 -5.57
N VAL A 234 13.69 7.61 -4.28
CA VAL A 234 13.92 8.59 -3.22
C VAL A 234 14.76 8.00 -2.09
N ARG A 235 15.33 8.85 -1.26
CA ARG A 235 15.87 8.43 0.02
C ARG A 235 14.75 8.40 1.05
N HIS A 236 14.63 7.29 1.76
CA HIS A 236 13.69 7.18 2.86
C HIS A 236 13.99 8.23 3.94
N PRO A 237 13.00 9.03 4.40
CA PRO A 237 13.26 10.21 5.22
C PRO A 237 13.89 9.88 6.60
N ARG A 238 13.60 8.71 7.17
CA ARG A 238 14.12 8.30 8.49
C ARG A 238 15.41 7.51 8.38
N THR A 239 15.49 6.57 7.44
CA THR A 239 16.65 5.65 7.34
C THR A 239 17.72 6.10 6.33
N GLY A 240 17.39 7.03 5.43
CA GLY A 240 18.28 7.51 4.38
C GLY A 240 18.60 6.50 3.28
N VAL A 241 18.01 5.30 3.31
CA VAL A 241 18.23 4.28 2.28
C VAL A 241 17.51 4.64 0.98
N TRP A 242 18.06 4.24 -0.16
CA TRP A 242 17.42 4.41 -1.45
C TRP A 242 16.28 3.42 -1.63
N SER A 243 15.16 3.91 -2.14
CA SER A 243 13.97 3.14 -2.44
C SER A 243 13.44 3.49 -3.84
N TRP A 244 13.10 2.47 -4.62
CA TRP A 244 12.52 2.59 -5.95
C TRP A 244 11.01 2.76 -5.82
N ILE A 245 10.48 3.96 -6.13
CA ILE A 245 9.08 4.28 -5.81
C ILE A 245 8.21 4.56 -7.02
N ASN A 246 8.79 4.77 -8.23
CA ASN A 246 7.99 5.16 -9.39
C ASN A 246 7.00 4.07 -9.80
N GLN A 247 5.97 4.47 -10.54
CA GLN A 247 4.90 3.61 -11.04
C GLN A 247 4.87 3.56 -12.57
N ALA A 248 6.01 3.66 -13.26
CA ALA A 248 6.06 3.65 -14.72
C ALA A 248 5.29 2.46 -15.32
N GLN A 249 5.31 1.28 -14.65
CA GLN A 249 4.58 0.08 -15.07
C GLN A 249 3.06 0.22 -15.11
N HIS A 250 2.48 1.21 -14.43
CA HIS A 250 1.05 1.52 -14.50
C HIS A 250 0.69 2.51 -15.60
N TRP A 251 1.69 3.11 -16.23
CA TRP A 251 1.53 4.18 -17.20
C TRP A 251 2.09 3.85 -18.57
N HIS A 252 3.02 2.89 -18.64
CA HIS A 252 3.71 2.53 -19.87
C HIS A 252 2.91 1.47 -20.65
N PRO A 253 2.66 1.67 -21.97
CA PRO A 253 1.89 0.72 -22.78
C PRO A 253 2.47 -0.70 -22.82
N ALA A 254 3.79 -0.86 -22.69
CA ALA A 254 4.43 -2.18 -22.66
C ALA A 254 4.01 -3.07 -21.49
N CYS A 255 3.43 -2.49 -20.43
CA CYS A 255 2.97 -3.23 -19.24
C CYS A 255 1.48 -3.59 -19.29
N LEU A 256 0.77 -3.18 -20.34
CA LEU A 256 -0.61 -3.60 -20.58
C LEU A 256 -0.64 -5.01 -21.16
N ASP A 257 -1.76 -5.72 -20.99
CA ASP A 257 -1.96 -6.95 -21.74
C ASP A 257 -1.96 -6.68 -23.26
N PRO A 258 -1.50 -7.64 -24.09
CA PRO A 258 -1.31 -7.40 -25.53
C PRO A 258 -2.59 -6.98 -26.27
N THR A 259 -3.76 -7.45 -25.84
CA THR A 259 -5.05 -7.11 -26.45
C THR A 259 -5.44 -5.68 -26.15
N THR A 260 -5.33 -5.26 -24.90
CA THR A 260 -5.60 -3.86 -24.47
C THR A 260 -4.61 -2.90 -25.12
N ARG A 261 -3.31 -3.26 -25.18
CA ARG A 261 -2.29 -2.45 -25.86
C ARG A 261 -2.65 -2.26 -27.35
N ALA A 262 -2.93 -3.34 -28.08
CA ALA A 262 -3.28 -3.28 -29.49
C ALA A 262 -4.55 -2.44 -29.73
N ALA A 263 -5.56 -2.56 -28.89
CA ALA A 263 -6.79 -1.79 -29.01
C ALA A 263 -6.55 -0.27 -28.79
N LEU A 264 -5.71 0.09 -27.83
CA LEU A 264 -5.33 1.48 -27.57
C LEU A 264 -4.50 2.05 -28.73
N GLU A 265 -3.50 1.34 -29.22
CA GLU A 265 -2.65 1.75 -30.35
C GLU A 265 -3.44 1.87 -31.67
N ALA A 266 -4.52 1.12 -31.83
CA ALA A 266 -5.42 1.25 -33.01
C ALA A 266 -6.29 2.50 -32.99
N THR A 267 -6.56 3.07 -31.80
CA THR A 267 -7.50 4.18 -31.60
C THR A 267 -6.85 5.48 -31.15
N HIS A 268 -5.63 5.42 -30.66
CA HIS A 268 -4.88 6.56 -30.13
C HIS A 268 -3.48 6.63 -30.73
N THR A 269 -2.97 7.84 -30.89
CA THR A 269 -1.54 8.07 -31.11
C THR A 269 -0.81 8.05 -29.75
N PRO A 270 0.53 7.90 -29.72
CA PRO A 270 1.27 8.01 -28.47
C PRO A 270 0.92 9.25 -27.64
N ASP A 271 0.70 10.42 -28.28
CA ASP A 271 0.39 11.68 -27.60
C ASP A 271 -1.03 11.74 -27.04
N THR A 272 -1.94 10.91 -27.52
CA THR A 272 -3.36 10.91 -27.13
C THR A 272 -3.78 9.74 -26.27
N LEU A 273 -2.83 8.84 -25.90
CA LEU A 273 -3.10 7.78 -24.95
C LEU A 273 -3.65 8.35 -23.64
N PRO A 274 -4.67 7.74 -23.02
CA PRO A 274 -5.25 8.24 -21.77
C PRO A 274 -4.21 8.40 -20.65
N ARG A 275 -3.26 7.48 -20.59
CA ARG A 275 -2.10 7.50 -19.68
C ARG A 275 -0.86 7.08 -20.43
N GLN A 276 0.26 7.73 -20.13
CA GLN A 276 1.58 7.35 -20.61
C GLN A 276 2.66 7.90 -19.70
N CYS A 277 3.85 7.38 -19.83
CA CYS A 277 5.04 7.92 -19.18
C CYS A 277 6.24 7.88 -20.13
N HIS A 278 7.18 8.76 -19.84
CA HIS A 278 8.47 8.85 -20.51
C HIS A 278 9.51 9.37 -19.51
N PHE A 279 10.77 9.42 -19.88
CA PHE A 279 11.78 10.06 -19.03
C PHE A 279 11.50 11.56 -18.86
N GLY A 280 12.00 12.15 -17.79
CA GLY A 280 11.79 13.56 -17.46
C GLY A 280 12.34 14.54 -18.48
N ASP A 281 13.29 14.11 -19.34
CA ASP A 281 13.83 14.88 -20.46
C ASP A 281 12.98 14.76 -21.75
N GLY A 282 11.88 14.00 -21.71
CA GLY A 282 10.99 13.76 -22.85
C GLY A 282 11.40 12.57 -23.73
N SER A 283 12.55 11.93 -23.49
CA SER A 283 12.94 10.73 -24.23
C SER A 283 12.05 9.53 -23.83
N PRO A 284 11.74 8.62 -24.77
CA PRO A 284 10.91 7.45 -24.49
C PRO A 284 11.61 6.49 -23.52
N ILE A 285 10.86 5.86 -22.62
CA ILE A 285 11.34 4.72 -21.86
C ILE A 285 11.21 3.48 -22.78
N PRO A 286 12.29 2.72 -23.02
CA PRO A 286 12.22 1.53 -23.87
C PRO A 286 11.33 0.42 -23.28
N ASP A 287 10.67 -0.36 -24.13
CA ASP A 287 9.86 -1.54 -23.70
C ASP A 287 10.72 -2.54 -22.91
N GLU A 288 12.00 -2.71 -23.29
CA GLU A 288 12.96 -3.58 -22.61
C GLU A 288 13.27 -3.12 -21.18
N ALA A 289 13.31 -1.81 -20.96
CA ALA A 289 13.47 -1.23 -19.61
C ALA A 289 12.28 -1.57 -18.72
N MET A 290 11.08 -1.49 -19.26
CA MET A 290 9.86 -1.87 -18.53
C MET A 290 9.80 -3.37 -18.25
N ALA A 291 10.23 -4.21 -19.22
CA ALA A 291 10.35 -5.65 -19.04
C ALA A 291 11.33 -6.01 -17.91
N GLU A 292 12.48 -5.35 -17.86
CA GLU A 292 13.47 -5.52 -16.78
C GLU A 292 12.89 -5.12 -15.41
N ILE A 293 12.23 -3.97 -15.32
CA ILE A 293 11.59 -3.50 -14.06
C ILE A 293 10.55 -4.52 -13.59
N CYS A 294 9.64 -4.95 -14.47
CA CYS A 294 8.62 -5.93 -14.11
C CYS A 294 9.21 -7.30 -13.72
N ARG A 295 10.30 -7.73 -14.38
CA ARG A 295 11.03 -8.96 -14.04
C ARG A 295 11.60 -8.87 -12.62
N VAL A 296 12.26 -7.77 -12.27
CA VAL A 296 12.84 -7.57 -10.94
C VAL A 296 11.75 -7.58 -9.86
N TYR A 297 10.63 -6.91 -10.10
CA TYR A 297 9.49 -6.96 -9.19
C TYR A 297 8.96 -8.39 -8.99
N ALA A 298 8.80 -9.13 -10.09
CA ALA A 298 8.29 -10.51 -10.04
C ALA A 298 9.24 -11.48 -9.30
N GLU A 299 10.56 -11.28 -9.40
CA GLU A 299 11.56 -12.08 -8.71
C GLU A 299 11.63 -11.80 -7.20
N LEU A 300 11.29 -10.58 -6.79
CA LEU A 300 11.34 -10.13 -5.40
C LEU A 300 9.97 -10.18 -4.70
N GLU A 301 8.94 -10.60 -5.41
CA GLU A 301 7.56 -10.64 -4.89
C GLU A 301 7.44 -11.64 -3.73
N VAL A 302 7.00 -11.14 -2.58
CA VAL A 302 6.58 -11.97 -1.46
C VAL A 302 5.06 -11.98 -1.41
N CYS A 303 4.49 -13.18 -1.45
CA CYS A 303 3.06 -13.40 -1.50
C CYS A 303 2.61 -14.38 -0.42
N PHE A 304 1.52 -14.08 0.26
CA PHE A 304 0.93 -14.94 1.28
C PHE A 304 -0.60 -14.85 1.25
N PRO A 305 -1.30 -15.93 1.63
CA PRO A 305 -2.76 -15.91 1.69
C PRO A 305 -3.24 -15.03 2.85
N TRP A 306 -4.28 -14.25 2.59
CA TRP A 306 -5.00 -13.51 3.61
C TRP A 306 -5.77 -14.45 4.55
N GLU A 307 -5.67 -14.23 5.85
CA GLU A 307 -6.57 -14.77 6.83
C GLU A 307 -7.57 -13.68 7.25
N LYS A 308 -8.81 -14.07 7.57
CA LYS A 308 -9.81 -13.11 8.06
C LYS A 308 -9.33 -12.46 9.36
N GLY A 309 -9.30 -11.13 9.39
CA GLY A 309 -8.84 -10.34 10.51
C GLY A 309 -7.35 -10.02 10.51
N ASP A 310 -6.62 -10.39 9.46
CA ASP A 310 -5.25 -9.94 9.24
C ASP A 310 -5.20 -8.42 9.02
N VAL A 311 -4.18 -7.78 9.58
CA VAL A 311 -3.86 -6.38 9.30
C VAL A 311 -2.41 -6.27 8.85
N LEU A 312 -2.20 -5.84 7.61
CA LEU A 312 -0.88 -5.60 7.03
C LEU A 312 -0.58 -4.11 7.08
N VAL A 313 0.49 -3.76 7.78
CA VAL A 313 1.00 -2.38 7.90
C VAL A 313 2.24 -2.26 7.04
N LEU A 314 2.25 -1.30 6.14
CA LEU A 314 3.36 -1.03 5.22
C LEU A 314 3.95 0.36 5.45
N ASP A 315 5.27 0.45 5.42
CA ASP A 315 5.95 1.67 5.03
C ASP A 315 5.86 1.79 3.50
N ASN A 316 5.09 2.76 3.02
CA ASN A 316 4.79 2.91 1.60
C ASN A 316 5.99 3.34 0.75
N ILE A 317 7.04 3.87 1.37
CA ILE A 317 8.28 4.22 0.65
C ILE A 317 9.16 2.99 0.48
N LEU A 318 9.20 2.12 1.50
CA LEU A 318 10.06 0.93 1.51
C LEU A 318 9.44 -0.27 0.81
N ILE A 319 8.10 -0.35 0.77
CA ILE A 319 7.36 -1.51 0.26
C ILE A 319 6.38 -1.10 -0.82
N ALA A 320 6.59 -1.59 -2.02
CA ALA A 320 5.58 -1.60 -3.06
C ALA A 320 4.60 -2.75 -2.83
N HIS A 321 3.34 -2.56 -3.21
CA HIS A 321 2.31 -3.58 -3.06
C HIS A 321 1.52 -3.77 -4.37
N ALA A 322 0.91 -4.94 -4.49
CA ALA A 322 0.14 -5.35 -5.66
C ALA A 322 -1.18 -6.01 -5.24
N ARG A 323 -1.99 -6.45 -6.21
CA ARG A 323 -3.13 -7.32 -5.95
C ARG A 323 -3.20 -8.41 -7.01
N ASN A 324 -3.19 -9.66 -6.57
CA ASN A 324 -3.40 -10.80 -7.45
C ASN A 324 -4.86 -10.90 -7.92
N PRO A 325 -5.10 -11.47 -9.12
CA PRO A 325 -6.44 -11.81 -9.56
C PRO A 325 -7.18 -12.66 -8.51
N PHE A 326 -8.50 -12.54 -8.46
CA PHE A 326 -9.28 -13.30 -7.49
C PHE A 326 -10.68 -13.66 -8.00
N SER A 327 -11.29 -14.60 -7.31
CA SER A 327 -12.68 -14.96 -7.52
C SER A 327 -13.46 -15.01 -6.21
N GLY A 328 -14.77 -14.75 -6.31
CA GLY A 328 -15.68 -14.69 -5.19
C GLY A 328 -15.62 -13.35 -4.40
N PRO A 329 -16.44 -13.24 -3.37
CA PRO A 329 -16.46 -12.03 -2.54
C PRO A 329 -15.13 -11.82 -1.83
N ARG A 330 -14.60 -10.61 -1.90
CA ARG A 330 -13.38 -10.16 -1.22
C ARG A 330 -13.64 -8.78 -0.60
N GLU A 331 -13.24 -8.60 0.64
CA GLU A 331 -13.40 -7.33 1.33
C GLU A 331 -12.12 -6.97 2.09
N LEU A 332 -11.41 -5.96 1.61
CA LEU A 332 -10.33 -5.30 2.31
C LEU A 332 -10.77 -3.90 2.72
N LEU A 333 -10.28 -3.50 3.88
CA LEU A 333 -10.37 -2.14 4.41
C LEU A 333 -9.01 -1.50 4.33
N VAL A 334 -8.96 -0.19 4.09
CA VAL A 334 -7.71 0.57 3.92
C VAL A 334 -7.75 1.81 4.79
N ALA A 335 -6.67 2.01 5.54
CA ALA A 335 -6.33 3.30 6.14
C ALA A 335 -4.97 3.75 5.63
N MET A 336 -4.77 5.06 5.52
CA MET A 336 -3.50 5.67 5.11
C MET A 336 -3.20 6.86 5.98
N GLY A 337 -1.93 7.13 6.22
CA GLY A 337 -1.54 8.28 7.04
C GLY A 337 -0.12 8.76 6.79
N ASP A 338 0.16 9.89 7.45
CA ASP A 338 1.48 10.51 7.50
C ASP A 338 1.95 10.96 6.12
N LEU A 339 1.42 12.09 5.63
CA LEU A 339 1.78 12.62 4.32
C LEU A 339 3.27 12.91 4.21
N VAL A 340 3.91 12.39 3.17
CA VAL A 340 5.32 12.61 2.84
C VAL A 340 5.47 13.14 1.42
N ARG A 341 6.42 14.05 1.20
CA ARG A 341 6.80 14.49 -0.14
C ARG A 341 7.83 13.53 -0.73
N PHE A 342 7.64 13.20 -1.98
CA PHE A 342 8.59 12.42 -2.79
C PHE A 342 9.61 13.39 -3.43
N ALA A 343 10.72 13.66 -2.70
CA ALA A 343 11.74 14.63 -3.11
C ALA A 343 13.15 14.00 -3.17
#